data_9775978419ada58f8633163facca0585
#
_entry.id   9775978419ada58f8633163facca0585
#
_cell.length_a   1.000
_cell.length_b   1.000
_cell.length_c   1.000
_cell.angle_alpha   90.00
_cell.angle_beta   90.00
_cell.angle_gamma   90.00
#
_symmetry.space_group_name_H-M   'P 1'
#
loop_
_entity.id
_entity.type
_entity.pdbx_description
1 polymer ?
#
loop_
_entity_poly.entity_id
_entity_poly.type
_entity_poly.pdbx_seq_one_letter_code
_entity_poly.pdbx_strand_id
1 'polypeptide(L)'
;MISLSVLSGIAVRKLGYKKTALSGAVLMGLGEFLASWTTKHVGALFVFHGVIFGIGGGLCIFSCSTAPLRWFKKYRGLAMGIVFGGGSLGAAVMSIATNLLVRNLDVAWTFRILGFMLWGVCIPASYFIQQPKGSASANLKLQWYRFKEPRFLLIVVGTAISCFPLFIPPYFIPIFSRSMGYSNQIAIVILAAWNLASTVGRVLGGYTADVLLGPLNSLVLCLLFIGLSSLVVWPLASTVGIFSVFLIFNGIGCGAFFSLVPPMIGATMGAENTLGILPILWTTWFCGFFFGTPIASGIYSLAGDTRDQGVEEFRPAAYYAGAMSLVGLFFILYIRFTQTKRLLVRI
;
A
#
# COMPACT_ATOMS: atom_id res chain seq x y z
N MET A 1 -1.40 5.13 -9.49
CA MET A 1 -0.28 4.17 -9.55
C MET A 1 -0.77 2.71 -9.71
N ILE A 2 -1.38 2.11 -8.69
CA ILE A 2 -1.77 0.68 -8.69
C ILE A 2 -2.88 0.36 -9.72
N SER A 3 -3.80 1.28 -9.99
CA SER A 3 -4.86 1.15 -11.00
C SER A 3 -4.36 0.83 -12.42
N LEU A 4 -3.12 1.18 -12.72
CA LEU A 4 -2.50 0.94 -14.02
C LEU A 4 -1.65 -0.34 -14.08
N SER A 5 -1.78 -1.24 -13.09
CA SER A 5 -0.96 -2.45 -13.00
C SER A 5 -1.10 -3.38 -14.19
N VAL A 6 -2.28 -3.45 -14.82
CA VAL A 6 -2.47 -4.20 -16.06
C VAL A 6 -1.61 -3.62 -17.19
N LEU A 7 -1.60 -2.30 -17.36
CA LEU A 7 -0.75 -1.63 -18.35
C LEU A 7 0.73 -1.82 -18.03
N SER A 8 1.10 -1.72 -16.75
CA SER A 8 2.46 -1.98 -16.28
C SER A 8 2.91 -3.42 -16.56
N GLY A 9 2.02 -4.39 -16.37
CA GLY A 9 2.26 -5.79 -16.71
C GLY A 9 2.48 -6.01 -18.21
N ILE A 10 1.70 -5.33 -19.06
CA ILE A 10 1.90 -5.34 -20.52
C ILE A 10 3.24 -4.69 -20.89
N ALA A 11 3.59 -3.57 -20.27
CA ALA A 11 4.86 -2.89 -20.50
C ALA A 11 6.05 -3.78 -20.11
N VAL A 12 6.02 -4.40 -18.94
CA VAL A 12 7.07 -5.35 -18.49
C VAL A 12 7.19 -6.54 -19.47
N ARG A 13 6.07 -7.05 -19.99
CA ARG A 13 6.08 -8.14 -20.97
C ARG A 13 6.75 -7.75 -22.28
N LYS A 14 6.53 -6.50 -22.75
CA LYS A 14 7.06 -6.02 -24.04
C LYS A 14 8.49 -5.48 -23.93
N LEU A 15 8.80 -4.72 -22.90
CA LEU A 15 10.05 -3.98 -22.73
C LEU A 15 11.02 -4.64 -21.75
N GLY A 16 10.54 -5.56 -20.90
CA GLY A 16 11.27 -6.13 -19.78
C GLY A 16 11.29 -5.23 -18.54
N TYR A 17 11.69 -5.80 -17.40
CA TYR A 17 11.66 -5.12 -16.09
C TYR A 17 12.51 -3.84 -16.04
N LYS A 18 13.77 -3.92 -16.52
CA LYS A 18 14.72 -2.80 -16.48
C LYS A 18 14.20 -1.58 -17.25
N LYS A 19 13.81 -1.77 -18.52
CA LYS A 19 13.35 -0.65 -19.36
C LYS A 19 12.05 -0.07 -18.83
N THR A 20 11.13 -0.90 -18.34
CA THR A 20 9.86 -0.45 -17.76
C THR A 20 10.09 0.35 -16.48
N ALA A 21 10.98 -0.10 -15.59
CA ALA A 21 11.33 0.64 -14.39
C ALA A 21 12.02 1.97 -14.71
N LEU A 22 12.96 1.99 -15.67
CA LEU A 22 13.62 3.21 -16.12
C LEU A 22 12.63 4.24 -16.70
N SER A 23 11.73 3.80 -17.59
CA SER A 23 10.69 4.70 -18.13
C SER A 23 9.78 5.23 -17.02
N GLY A 24 9.44 4.38 -16.05
CA GLY A 24 8.68 4.79 -14.87
C GLY A 24 9.41 5.83 -14.02
N ALA A 25 10.70 5.62 -13.74
CA ALA A 25 11.52 6.56 -12.97
C ALA A 25 11.65 7.94 -13.64
N VAL A 26 11.84 7.94 -14.97
CA VAL A 26 11.88 9.20 -15.74
C VAL A 26 10.55 9.93 -15.66
N LEU A 27 9.41 9.23 -15.86
CA LEU A 27 8.08 9.83 -15.79
C LEU A 27 7.73 10.35 -14.39
N MET A 28 8.12 9.63 -13.32
CA MET A 28 7.89 10.10 -11.95
C MET A 28 8.59 11.44 -11.68
N GLY A 29 9.88 11.50 -11.94
CA GLY A 29 10.63 12.74 -11.73
C GLY A 29 10.18 13.88 -12.66
N LEU A 30 9.81 13.56 -13.92
CA LEU A 30 9.26 14.54 -14.84
C LEU A 30 7.92 15.10 -14.35
N GLY A 31 7.04 14.25 -13.83
CA GLY A 31 5.75 14.64 -13.27
C GLY A 31 5.91 15.65 -12.13
N GLU A 32 6.79 15.36 -11.15
CA GLU A 32 7.09 16.26 -10.04
C GLU A 32 7.75 17.57 -10.53
N PHE A 33 8.71 17.44 -11.42
CA PHE A 33 9.42 18.61 -11.94
C PHE A 33 8.47 19.56 -12.69
N LEU A 34 7.59 19.05 -13.56
CA LEU A 34 6.58 19.84 -14.26
C LEU A 34 5.52 20.41 -13.31
N ALA A 35 5.14 19.69 -12.26
CA ALA A 35 4.22 20.16 -11.23
C ALA A 35 4.74 21.45 -10.55
N SER A 36 6.06 21.62 -10.46
CA SER A 36 6.67 22.79 -9.84
C SER A 36 6.29 24.13 -10.48
N TRP A 37 5.94 24.16 -11.77
CA TRP A 37 5.50 25.38 -12.47
C TRP A 37 3.98 25.57 -12.44
N THR A 38 3.24 24.58 -11.98
CA THR A 38 1.78 24.59 -12.04
C THR A 38 1.11 24.64 -10.66
N THR A 39 1.86 25.01 -9.63
CA THR A 39 1.39 25.04 -8.23
C THR A 39 0.17 25.95 -8.00
N LYS A 40 -0.04 26.95 -8.85
CA LYS A 40 -1.19 27.87 -8.81
C LYS A 40 -2.43 27.35 -9.57
N HIS A 41 -2.28 26.35 -10.42
CA HIS A 41 -3.35 25.80 -11.28
C HIS A 41 -3.66 24.35 -10.91
N VAL A 42 -4.69 24.14 -10.12
CA VAL A 42 -5.09 22.81 -9.58
C VAL A 42 -5.27 21.77 -10.69
N GLY A 43 -5.89 22.13 -11.83
CA GLY A 43 -6.09 21.23 -12.96
C GLY A 43 -4.78 20.74 -13.58
N ALA A 44 -3.83 21.65 -13.80
CA ALA A 44 -2.50 21.29 -14.33
C ALA A 44 -1.68 20.48 -13.31
N LEU A 45 -1.76 20.83 -12.03
CA LEU A 45 -1.14 20.09 -10.94
C LEU A 45 -1.68 18.64 -10.89
N PHE A 46 -3.00 18.47 -11.06
CA PHE A 46 -3.62 17.14 -11.13
C PHE A 46 -3.07 16.31 -12.31
N VAL A 47 -2.84 16.91 -13.46
CA VAL A 47 -2.27 16.20 -14.63
C VAL A 47 -0.82 15.81 -14.37
N PHE A 48 0.03 16.72 -13.93
CA PHE A 48 1.46 16.43 -13.77
C PHE A 48 1.76 15.57 -12.55
N HIS A 49 1.33 15.99 -11.37
CA HIS A 49 1.54 15.25 -10.12
C HIS A 49 0.59 14.03 -10.00
N GLY A 50 -0.67 14.13 -10.45
CA GLY A 50 -1.61 13.03 -10.37
C GLY A 50 -1.38 11.98 -11.47
N VAL A 51 -1.51 12.38 -12.76
CA VAL A 51 -1.54 11.42 -13.86
C VAL A 51 -0.12 10.99 -14.27
N ILE A 52 0.78 11.93 -14.59
CA ILE A 52 2.11 11.58 -15.12
C ILE A 52 2.94 10.87 -14.05
N PHE A 53 3.01 11.44 -12.85
CA PHE A 53 3.66 10.80 -11.71
C PHE A 53 3.00 9.45 -11.37
N GLY A 54 1.67 9.38 -11.41
CA GLY A 54 0.91 8.15 -11.17
C GLY A 54 1.21 7.02 -12.16
N ILE A 55 1.34 7.33 -13.46
CA ILE A 55 1.75 6.37 -14.50
C ILE A 55 3.18 5.90 -14.22
N GLY A 56 4.11 6.84 -14.02
CA GLY A 56 5.51 6.51 -13.72
C GLY A 56 5.65 5.62 -12.49
N GLY A 57 4.96 5.98 -11.40
CA GLY A 57 4.95 5.21 -10.16
C GLY A 57 4.34 3.81 -10.33
N GLY A 58 3.29 3.66 -11.15
CA GLY A 58 2.71 2.36 -11.48
C GLY A 58 3.68 1.43 -12.21
N LEU A 59 4.44 1.96 -13.18
CA LEU A 59 5.49 1.22 -13.89
C LEU A 59 6.63 0.80 -12.96
N CYS A 60 7.10 1.70 -12.10
CA CYS A 60 8.15 1.41 -11.13
C CYS A 60 7.72 0.38 -10.09
N ILE A 61 6.59 0.60 -9.40
CA ILE A 61 6.15 -0.27 -8.31
C ILE A 61 5.87 -1.69 -8.82
N PHE A 62 5.27 -1.82 -10.01
CA PHE A 62 5.01 -3.12 -10.60
C PHE A 62 6.31 -3.85 -10.97
N SER A 63 7.25 -3.17 -11.61
CA SER A 63 8.54 -3.76 -12.00
C SER A 63 9.37 -4.16 -10.79
N CYS A 64 9.50 -3.28 -9.78
CA CYS A 64 10.31 -3.53 -8.59
C CYS A 64 9.72 -4.64 -7.71
N SER A 65 8.40 -4.74 -7.60
CA SER A 65 7.76 -5.74 -6.75
C SER A 65 7.65 -7.11 -7.40
N THR A 66 7.50 -7.19 -8.73
CA THR A 66 7.35 -8.48 -9.40
C THR A 66 8.67 -9.14 -9.82
N ALA A 67 9.75 -8.36 -9.95
CA ALA A 67 11.07 -8.89 -10.26
C ALA A 67 11.58 -9.90 -9.21
N PRO A 68 11.51 -9.62 -7.88
CA PRO A 68 11.96 -10.56 -6.85
C PRO A 68 11.22 -11.90 -6.86
N LEU A 69 9.94 -11.91 -7.25
CA LEU A 69 9.16 -13.15 -7.33
C LEU A 69 9.71 -14.16 -8.34
N ARG A 70 10.55 -13.73 -9.26
CA ARG A 70 11.24 -14.60 -10.24
C ARG A 70 12.55 -15.18 -9.70
N TRP A 71 13.20 -14.47 -8.79
CA TRP A 71 14.46 -14.90 -8.19
C TRP A 71 14.26 -15.80 -6.98
N PHE A 72 13.30 -15.46 -6.13
CA PHE A 72 13.03 -16.17 -4.87
C PHE A 72 11.91 -17.19 -5.03
N LYS A 73 12.19 -18.47 -4.74
CA LYS A 73 11.21 -19.56 -4.72
C LYS A 73 10.75 -19.89 -3.30
N LYS A 74 11.68 -19.91 -2.32
CA LYS A 74 11.44 -20.34 -0.94
C LYS A 74 11.00 -19.19 -0.03
N TYR A 75 11.57 -17.98 -0.16
CA TYR A 75 11.35 -16.82 0.70
C TYR A 75 10.69 -15.69 -0.08
N ARG A 76 9.57 -15.98 -0.74
CA ARG A 76 8.86 -14.99 -1.57
C ARG A 76 8.23 -13.88 -0.74
N GLY A 77 7.63 -14.23 0.41
CA GLY A 77 7.01 -13.29 1.32
C GLY A 77 8.03 -12.33 1.92
N LEU A 78 9.15 -12.85 2.41
CA LEU A 78 10.22 -12.03 2.96
C LEU A 78 10.83 -11.10 1.91
N ALA A 79 11.09 -11.60 0.70
CA ALA A 79 11.59 -10.77 -0.40
C ALA A 79 10.64 -9.62 -0.73
N MET A 80 9.32 -9.89 -0.80
CA MET A 80 8.30 -8.87 -0.97
C MET A 80 8.23 -7.92 0.22
N GLY A 81 8.38 -8.44 1.43
CA GLY A 81 8.42 -7.65 2.66
C GLY A 81 9.55 -6.63 2.66
N ILE A 82 10.74 -7.01 2.23
CA ILE A 82 11.91 -6.12 2.14
C ILE A 82 11.68 -5.05 1.05
N VAL A 83 11.22 -5.45 -0.14
CA VAL A 83 10.97 -4.51 -1.24
C VAL A 83 9.92 -3.47 -0.88
N PHE A 84 8.76 -3.91 -0.38
CA PHE A 84 7.73 -2.98 0.05
C PHE A 84 8.13 -2.22 1.32
N GLY A 85 8.92 -2.84 2.22
CA GLY A 85 9.48 -2.21 3.41
C GLY A 85 10.30 -0.97 3.08
N GLY A 86 11.12 -1.04 2.03
CA GLY A 86 11.84 0.12 1.50
C GLY A 86 10.91 1.29 1.13
N GLY A 87 9.73 0.99 0.57
CA GLY A 87 8.73 2.01 0.24
C GLY A 87 8.15 2.73 1.46
N SER A 88 7.81 2.00 2.53
CA SER A 88 7.28 2.63 3.76
C SER A 88 8.37 3.30 4.59
N LEU A 89 9.59 2.77 4.58
CA LEU A 89 10.74 3.47 5.17
C LEU A 89 11.00 4.78 4.44
N GLY A 90 10.98 4.76 3.09
CA GLY A 90 11.05 5.96 2.28
C GLY A 90 9.93 6.95 2.60
N ALA A 91 8.69 6.50 2.78
CA ALA A 91 7.56 7.34 3.16
C ALA A 91 7.76 7.98 4.55
N ALA A 92 8.34 7.26 5.53
CA ALA A 92 8.67 7.81 6.83
C ALA A 92 9.70 8.96 6.74
N VAL A 93 10.76 8.77 5.99
CA VAL A 93 11.80 9.79 5.75
C VAL A 93 11.22 10.97 4.97
N MET A 94 10.48 10.68 3.88
CA MET A 94 9.94 11.70 2.99
C MET A 94 8.84 12.54 3.63
N SER A 95 8.06 12.01 4.58
CA SER A 95 7.06 12.80 5.31
C SER A 95 7.70 13.93 6.11
N ILE A 96 8.83 13.67 6.75
CA ILE A 96 9.60 14.67 7.49
C ILE A 96 10.34 15.62 6.53
N ALA A 97 11.04 15.07 5.54
CA ALA A 97 11.80 15.85 4.57
C ALA A 97 10.91 16.83 3.78
N THR A 98 9.78 16.37 3.26
CA THR A 98 8.83 17.22 2.51
C THR A 98 8.29 18.34 3.39
N ASN A 99 7.96 18.06 4.66
CA ASN A 99 7.51 19.14 5.57
C ASN A 99 8.59 20.19 5.81
N LEU A 100 9.85 19.78 5.99
CA LEU A 100 10.97 20.71 6.16
C LEU A 100 11.21 21.54 4.89
N LEU A 101 11.12 20.92 3.71
CA LEU A 101 11.26 21.61 2.44
C LEU A 101 10.16 22.65 2.22
N VAL A 102 8.90 22.29 2.45
CA VAL A 102 7.76 23.22 2.30
C VAL A 102 7.84 24.40 3.27
N ARG A 103 8.37 24.17 4.49
CA ARG A 103 8.50 25.25 5.50
C ARG A 103 9.65 26.22 5.25
N ASN A 104 10.78 25.71 4.76
CA ASN A 104 12.00 26.49 4.59
C ASN A 104 12.17 27.07 3.17
N LEU A 105 11.54 26.43 2.21
CA LEU A 105 11.50 26.84 0.82
C LEU A 105 10.05 27.16 0.45
N ASP A 106 9.69 27.06 -0.80
CA ASP A 106 8.32 27.12 -1.24
C ASP A 106 7.84 25.78 -1.81
N VAL A 107 6.56 25.69 -2.14
CA VAL A 107 5.97 24.48 -2.71
C VAL A 107 6.59 24.16 -4.08
N ALA A 108 6.91 25.16 -4.89
CA ALA A 108 7.49 24.97 -6.21
C ALA A 108 8.91 24.37 -6.12
N TRP A 109 9.75 24.90 -5.24
CA TRP A 109 11.08 24.34 -5.01
C TRP A 109 11.03 22.95 -4.39
N THR A 110 10.05 22.70 -3.52
CA THR A 110 9.83 21.35 -2.95
C THR A 110 9.58 20.34 -4.08
N PHE A 111 8.69 20.63 -5.03
CA PHE A 111 8.43 19.73 -6.17
C PHE A 111 9.69 19.52 -7.03
N ARG A 112 10.51 20.54 -7.27
CA ARG A 112 11.77 20.41 -8.03
C ARG A 112 12.74 19.47 -7.33
N ILE A 113 12.96 19.66 -6.03
CA ILE A 113 13.86 18.83 -5.23
C ILE A 113 13.37 17.38 -5.21
N LEU A 114 12.07 17.15 -5.02
CA LEU A 114 11.48 15.83 -5.08
C LEU A 114 11.67 15.17 -6.45
N GLY A 115 11.49 15.90 -7.53
CA GLY A 115 11.74 15.42 -8.89
C GLY A 115 13.19 14.99 -9.11
N PHE A 116 14.16 15.81 -8.70
CA PHE A 116 15.60 15.48 -8.79
C PHE A 116 15.97 14.30 -7.89
N MET A 117 15.44 14.22 -6.67
CA MET A 117 15.65 13.07 -5.78
C MET A 117 15.11 11.77 -6.41
N LEU A 118 13.93 11.81 -7.02
CA LEU A 118 13.37 10.65 -7.71
C LEU A 118 14.26 10.21 -8.87
N TRP A 119 14.76 11.12 -9.68
CA TRP A 119 15.70 10.77 -10.74
C TRP A 119 17.02 10.23 -10.19
N GLY A 120 17.59 10.91 -9.18
CA GLY A 120 18.87 10.51 -8.56
C GLY A 120 18.83 9.15 -7.89
N VAL A 121 17.67 8.72 -7.36
CA VAL A 121 17.53 7.42 -6.68
C VAL A 121 16.93 6.36 -7.61
N CYS A 122 15.81 6.66 -8.28
CA CYS A 122 15.07 5.63 -9.03
C CYS A 122 15.73 5.25 -10.35
N ILE A 123 16.44 6.17 -11.03
CA ILE A 123 17.13 5.82 -12.29
C ILE A 123 18.29 4.86 -12.04
N PRO A 124 19.25 5.13 -11.13
CA PRO A 124 20.29 4.17 -10.80
C PRO A 124 19.73 2.85 -10.27
N ALA A 125 18.74 2.90 -9.36
CA ALA A 125 18.12 1.68 -8.83
C ALA A 125 17.49 0.83 -9.95
N SER A 126 16.80 1.45 -10.90
CA SER A 126 16.20 0.77 -12.06
C SER A 126 17.23 0.12 -12.96
N TYR A 127 18.45 0.69 -13.02
CA TYR A 127 19.53 0.14 -13.83
C TYR A 127 20.00 -1.22 -13.30
N PHE A 128 19.96 -1.43 -11.99
CA PHE A 128 20.37 -2.69 -11.35
C PHE A 128 19.31 -3.78 -11.40
N ILE A 129 18.07 -3.49 -11.82
CA ILE A 129 17.03 -4.51 -11.96
C ILE A 129 17.43 -5.48 -13.08
N GLN A 130 17.61 -6.76 -12.72
CA GLN A 130 17.94 -7.83 -13.65
C GLN A 130 16.83 -8.88 -13.69
N GLN A 131 16.70 -9.50 -14.84
CA GLN A 131 15.80 -10.63 -15.08
C GLN A 131 16.61 -11.91 -15.19
N PRO A 132 16.17 -13.04 -14.56
CA PRO A 132 16.87 -14.31 -14.73
C PRO A 132 16.92 -14.71 -16.22
N LYS A 133 18.10 -15.16 -16.67
CA LYS A 133 18.28 -15.67 -18.04
C LYS A 133 17.35 -16.87 -18.27
N GLY A 134 16.70 -16.94 -19.42
CA GLY A 134 15.76 -18.03 -19.75
C GLY A 134 14.34 -17.89 -19.16
N SER A 135 14.07 -16.85 -18.38
CA SER A 135 12.74 -16.55 -17.87
C SER A 135 11.89 -15.92 -18.96
N ALA A 136 11.27 -16.77 -19.79
CA ALA A 136 10.42 -16.32 -20.88
C ALA A 136 9.29 -15.39 -20.39
N SER A 137 8.96 -14.37 -21.18
CA SER A 137 7.84 -13.45 -20.95
C SER A 137 6.46 -14.16 -20.97
N ALA A 138 6.45 -15.45 -21.28
CA ALA A 138 5.24 -16.27 -21.37
C ALA A 138 4.39 -16.30 -20.09
N ASN A 139 5.03 -16.24 -18.90
CA ASN A 139 4.32 -16.32 -17.62
C ASN A 139 3.66 -14.99 -17.18
N LEU A 140 3.80 -13.91 -17.96
CA LEU A 140 3.12 -12.63 -17.71
C LEU A 140 1.81 -12.49 -18.52
N LYS A 141 1.31 -13.57 -19.13
CA LYS A 141 -0.01 -13.52 -19.77
C LYS A 141 -1.09 -13.27 -18.72
N LEU A 142 -1.87 -12.22 -18.96
CA LEU A 142 -3.01 -11.88 -18.09
C LEU A 142 -4.05 -13.01 -18.14
N GLN A 143 -4.47 -13.47 -16.96
CA GLN A 143 -5.35 -14.63 -16.83
C GLN A 143 -6.80 -14.21 -16.58
N TRP A 144 -7.38 -13.44 -17.52
CA TRP A 144 -8.77 -12.95 -17.44
C TRP A 144 -9.82 -14.07 -17.34
N TYR A 145 -9.54 -15.26 -17.87
CA TYR A 145 -10.46 -16.40 -17.80
C TYR A 145 -10.74 -16.85 -16.35
N ARG A 146 -9.87 -16.52 -15.41
CA ARG A 146 -10.06 -16.85 -13.99
C ARG A 146 -11.20 -16.13 -13.31
N PHE A 147 -11.74 -15.07 -13.90
CA PHE A 147 -12.99 -14.47 -13.41
C PHE A 147 -14.19 -15.43 -13.45
N LYS A 148 -14.08 -16.55 -14.18
CA LYS A 148 -15.08 -17.63 -14.16
C LYS A 148 -14.91 -18.55 -12.94
N GLU A 149 -13.77 -18.50 -12.22
CA GLU A 149 -13.50 -19.32 -11.04
C GLU A 149 -14.02 -18.61 -9.79
N PRO A 150 -14.98 -19.18 -9.02
CA PRO A 150 -15.53 -18.55 -7.82
C PRO A 150 -14.46 -18.20 -6.78
N ARG A 151 -13.45 -19.06 -6.64
CA ARG A 151 -12.33 -18.85 -5.74
C ARG A 151 -11.53 -17.57 -6.09
N PHE A 152 -11.31 -17.34 -7.36
CA PHE A 152 -10.62 -16.14 -7.84
C PHE A 152 -11.45 -14.89 -7.57
N LEU A 153 -12.77 -14.92 -7.80
CA LEU A 153 -13.66 -13.81 -7.48
C LEU A 153 -13.64 -13.46 -5.99
N LEU A 154 -13.62 -14.47 -5.11
CA LEU A 154 -13.52 -14.24 -3.66
C LEU A 154 -12.19 -13.57 -3.27
N ILE A 155 -11.07 -13.96 -3.90
CA ILE A 155 -9.78 -13.30 -3.69
C ILE A 155 -9.84 -11.83 -4.15
N VAL A 156 -10.38 -11.59 -5.33
CA VAL A 156 -10.51 -10.23 -5.91
C VAL A 156 -11.35 -9.36 -4.99
N VAL A 157 -12.57 -9.79 -4.65
CA VAL A 157 -13.51 -9.03 -3.82
C VAL A 157 -12.93 -8.83 -2.40
N GLY A 158 -12.45 -9.91 -1.78
CA GLY A 158 -11.92 -9.85 -0.42
C GLY A 158 -10.72 -8.91 -0.30
N THR A 159 -9.76 -8.99 -1.22
CA THR A 159 -8.59 -8.10 -1.20
C THR A 159 -8.92 -6.67 -1.61
N ALA A 160 -9.85 -6.45 -2.55
CA ALA A 160 -10.30 -5.11 -2.93
C ALA A 160 -11.02 -4.40 -1.78
N ILE A 161 -11.90 -5.10 -1.05
CA ILE A 161 -12.56 -4.57 0.15
C ILE A 161 -11.53 -4.28 1.25
N SER A 162 -10.55 -5.17 1.45
CA SER A 162 -9.47 -4.95 2.43
C SER A 162 -8.60 -3.72 2.13
N CYS A 163 -8.61 -3.20 0.89
CA CYS A 163 -7.88 -1.98 0.54
C CYS A 163 -8.55 -0.68 1.00
N PHE A 164 -9.86 -0.70 1.31
CA PHE A 164 -10.57 0.50 1.78
C PHE A 164 -9.99 1.10 3.06
N PRO A 165 -9.69 0.31 4.11
CA PRO A 165 -9.15 0.84 5.37
C PRO A 165 -7.68 1.24 5.32
N LEU A 166 -6.88 0.75 4.35
CA LEU A 166 -5.41 0.82 4.42
C LEU A 166 -4.84 2.25 4.45
N PHE A 167 -5.48 3.21 3.77
CA PHE A 167 -5.03 4.59 3.71
C PHE A 167 -5.84 5.55 4.60
N ILE A 168 -6.86 5.07 5.30
CA ILE A 168 -7.63 5.90 6.23
C ILE A 168 -6.74 6.36 7.41
N PRO A 169 -6.02 5.47 8.13
CA PRO A 169 -5.19 5.90 9.24
C PRO A 169 -4.11 6.92 8.84
N PRO A 170 -3.25 6.69 7.84
CA PRO A 170 -2.21 7.65 7.50
C PRO A 170 -2.75 9.02 7.04
N TYR A 171 -3.96 9.06 6.50
CA TYR A 171 -4.63 10.32 6.15
C TYR A 171 -5.16 11.04 7.40
N PHE A 172 -5.78 10.30 8.34
CA PHE A 172 -6.40 10.89 9.51
C PHE A 172 -5.42 11.13 10.67
N ILE A 173 -4.29 10.40 10.77
CA ILE A 173 -3.30 10.55 11.84
C ILE A 173 -2.85 12.01 12.04
N PRO A 174 -2.51 12.80 11.00
CA PRO A 174 -2.11 14.20 11.22
C PRO A 174 -3.26 15.08 11.71
N ILE A 175 -4.50 14.82 11.26
CA ILE A 175 -5.70 15.56 11.66
C ILE A 175 -6.03 15.23 13.11
N PHE A 176 -6.08 13.95 13.44
CA PHE A 176 -6.32 13.42 14.79
C PHE A 176 -5.26 13.89 15.79
N SER A 177 -3.99 13.89 15.40
CA SER A 177 -2.92 14.40 16.28
C SER A 177 -3.12 15.87 16.62
N ARG A 178 -3.59 16.68 15.66
CA ARG A 178 -3.89 18.10 15.90
C ARG A 178 -5.12 18.31 16.78
N SER A 179 -6.18 17.50 16.65
CA SER A 179 -7.34 17.56 17.53
C SER A 179 -7.01 17.19 18.97
N MET A 180 -5.96 16.41 19.19
CA MET A 180 -5.40 16.14 20.53
C MET A 180 -4.48 17.26 21.06
N GLY A 181 -4.37 18.40 20.36
CA GLY A 181 -3.55 19.55 20.77
C GLY A 181 -2.07 19.45 20.39
N TYR A 182 -1.64 18.44 19.60
CA TYR A 182 -0.23 18.35 19.18
C TYR A 182 0.10 19.35 18.06
N SER A 183 1.32 19.86 18.09
CA SER A 183 1.84 20.72 17.01
C SER A 183 1.91 19.96 15.68
N ASN A 184 1.87 20.71 14.57
CA ASN A 184 1.99 20.13 13.24
C ASN A 184 3.29 19.33 13.04
N GLN A 185 4.37 19.71 13.72
CA GLN A 185 5.63 18.97 13.69
C GLN A 185 5.50 17.60 14.34
N ILE A 186 4.88 17.54 15.53
CA ILE A 186 4.63 16.29 16.24
C ILE A 186 3.70 15.39 15.42
N ALA A 187 2.65 15.94 14.82
CA ALA A 187 1.73 15.18 13.95
C ALA A 187 2.44 14.48 12.78
N ILE A 188 3.44 15.13 12.19
CA ILE A 188 4.23 14.55 11.10
C ILE A 188 5.18 13.45 11.62
N VAL A 189 5.78 13.65 12.78
CA VAL A 189 6.62 12.63 13.43
C VAL A 189 5.78 11.39 13.78
N ILE A 190 4.56 11.57 14.25
CA ILE A 190 3.61 10.49 14.52
C ILE A 190 3.28 9.72 13.22
N LEU A 191 3.03 10.42 12.13
CA LEU A 191 2.83 9.78 10.82
C LEU A 191 4.07 9.02 10.35
N ALA A 192 5.27 9.55 10.56
CA ALA A 192 6.51 8.86 10.26
C ALA A 192 6.67 7.60 11.13
N ALA A 193 6.30 7.64 12.40
CA ALA A 193 6.31 6.48 13.30
C ALA A 193 5.35 5.38 12.81
N TRP A 194 4.14 5.75 12.35
CA TRP A 194 3.22 4.79 11.73
C TRP A 194 3.82 4.14 10.46
N ASN A 195 4.50 4.90 9.60
CA ASN A 195 5.19 4.38 8.43
C ASN A 195 6.34 3.43 8.81
N LEU A 196 7.07 3.71 9.92
CA LEU A 196 8.09 2.80 10.46
C LEU A 196 7.47 1.50 10.97
N ALA A 197 6.36 1.57 11.71
CA ALA A 197 5.60 0.39 12.12
C ALA A 197 5.12 -0.42 10.90
N SER A 198 4.68 0.26 9.83
CA SER A 198 4.32 -0.37 8.56
C SER A 198 5.53 -1.05 7.88
N THR A 199 6.72 -0.47 7.99
CA THR A 199 7.97 -1.11 7.49
C THR A 199 8.24 -2.43 8.22
N VAL A 200 8.15 -2.41 9.55
CA VAL A 200 8.31 -3.61 10.38
C VAL A 200 7.25 -4.65 10.00
N GLY A 201 6.00 -4.23 9.86
CA GLY A 201 4.88 -5.08 9.47
C GLY A 201 5.09 -5.79 8.12
N ARG A 202 5.66 -5.10 7.14
CA ARG A 202 5.97 -5.67 5.81
C ARG A 202 7.00 -6.79 5.89
N VAL A 203 8.07 -6.58 6.65
CA VAL A 203 9.13 -7.59 6.83
C VAL A 203 8.62 -8.76 7.67
N LEU A 204 7.98 -8.48 8.82
CA LEU A 204 7.42 -9.52 9.68
C LEU A 204 6.30 -10.30 8.98
N GLY A 205 5.41 -9.64 8.24
CA GLY A 205 4.37 -10.29 7.45
C GLY A 205 4.95 -11.27 6.43
N GLY A 206 5.99 -10.85 5.70
CA GLY A 206 6.70 -11.72 4.78
C GLY A 206 7.36 -12.92 5.47
N TYR A 207 8.01 -12.69 6.61
CA TYR A 207 8.62 -13.75 7.41
C TYR A 207 7.58 -14.73 7.97
N THR A 208 6.47 -14.25 8.53
CA THR A 208 5.41 -15.11 9.06
C THR A 208 4.76 -15.96 7.98
N ALA A 209 4.59 -15.41 6.77
CA ALA A 209 4.09 -16.16 5.62
C ALA A 209 5.03 -17.30 5.21
N ASP A 210 6.34 -17.02 5.14
CA ASP A 210 7.31 -17.99 4.62
C ASP A 210 7.74 -19.03 5.67
N VAL A 211 7.72 -18.71 6.97
CA VAL A 211 8.34 -19.54 8.01
C VAL A 211 7.35 -20.07 9.04
N LEU A 212 6.41 -19.23 9.51
CA LEU A 212 5.59 -19.57 10.68
C LEU A 212 4.20 -20.08 10.31
N LEU A 213 3.34 -19.20 9.81
CA LEU A 213 1.89 -19.45 9.71
C LEU A 213 1.43 -19.85 8.30
N GLY A 214 2.24 -19.54 7.28
CA GLY A 214 1.82 -19.59 5.89
C GLY A 214 1.11 -18.29 5.44
N PRO A 215 0.98 -18.10 4.12
CA PRO A 215 0.48 -16.83 3.55
C PRO A 215 -0.96 -16.48 3.92
N LEU A 216 -1.88 -17.45 3.91
CA LEU A 216 -3.28 -17.21 4.23
C LEU A 216 -3.52 -16.89 5.70
N ASN A 217 -2.91 -17.66 6.61
CA ASN A 217 -3.07 -17.41 8.04
C ASN A 217 -2.43 -16.09 8.45
N SER A 218 -1.29 -15.74 7.84
CA SER A 218 -0.63 -14.45 8.07
C SER A 218 -1.50 -13.29 7.58
N LEU A 219 -2.19 -13.43 6.45
CA LEU A 219 -3.11 -12.42 5.94
C LEU A 219 -4.37 -12.29 6.84
N VAL A 220 -4.90 -13.39 7.37
CA VAL A 220 -5.97 -13.36 8.37
C VAL A 220 -5.54 -12.56 9.60
N LEU A 221 -4.37 -12.86 10.16
CA LEU A 221 -3.82 -12.14 11.32
C LEU A 221 -3.60 -10.65 11.02
N CYS A 222 -3.11 -10.34 9.84
CA CYS A 222 -2.93 -8.97 9.35
C CYS A 222 -4.25 -8.19 9.35
N LEU A 223 -5.31 -8.75 8.76
CA LEU A 223 -6.63 -8.10 8.70
C LEU A 223 -7.29 -7.99 10.06
N LEU A 224 -7.05 -8.94 10.98
CA LEU A 224 -7.46 -8.83 12.38
C LEU A 224 -6.77 -7.65 13.06
N PHE A 225 -5.47 -7.45 12.88
CA PHE A 225 -4.76 -6.30 13.45
C PHE A 225 -5.31 -4.98 12.94
N ILE A 226 -5.57 -4.85 11.64
CA ILE A 226 -6.17 -3.64 11.06
C ILE A 226 -7.58 -3.43 11.62
N GLY A 227 -8.41 -4.47 11.61
CA GLY A 227 -9.81 -4.40 12.05
C GLY A 227 -9.94 -4.05 13.52
N LEU A 228 -9.27 -4.82 14.41
CA LEU A 228 -9.35 -4.61 15.86
C LEU A 228 -8.70 -3.30 16.30
N SER A 229 -7.56 -2.93 15.73
CA SER A 229 -6.93 -1.65 16.04
C SER A 229 -7.82 -0.46 15.68
N SER A 230 -8.54 -0.55 14.55
CA SER A 230 -9.43 0.52 14.10
C SER A 230 -10.76 0.53 14.86
N LEU A 231 -11.36 -0.65 15.18
CA LEU A 231 -12.66 -0.72 15.87
C LEU A 231 -12.56 -0.48 17.37
N VAL A 232 -11.46 -0.91 17.99
CA VAL A 232 -11.34 -0.91 19.46
C VAL A 232 -10.32 0.13 19.92
N VAL A 233 -9.09 0.07 19.39
CA VAL A 233 -7.99 0.89 19.93
C VAL A 233 -8.12 2.35 19.53
N TRP A 234 -8.42 2.63 18.26
CA TRP A 234 -8.55 4.03 17.78
C TRP A 234 -9.68 4.80 18.48
N PRO A 235 -10.92 4.28 18.60
CA PRO A 235 -12.00 4.98 19.29
C PRO A 235 -11.75 5.24 20.77
N LEU A 236 -10.80 4.52 21.39
CA LEU A 236 -10.39 4.69 22.79
C LEU A 236 -9.11 5.51 22.94
N ALA A 237 -8.52 6.01 21.85
CA ALA A 237 -7.23 6.67 21.82
C ALA A 237 -7.26 8.10 22.40
N SER A 238 -7.79 8.28 23.60
CA SER A 238 -7.83 9.56 24.33
C SER A 238 -6.48 9.96 24.95
N THR A 239 -5.54 9.04 25.05
CA THR A 239 -4.20 9.27 25.60
C THR A 239 -3.11 8.92 24.59
N VAL A 240 -1.92 9.53 24.78
CA VAL A 240 -0.73 9.23 23.95
C VAL A 240 -0.40 7.73 23.95
N GLY A 241 -0.53 7.07 25.11
CA GLY A 241 -0.23 5.64 25.23
C GLY A 241 -1.13 4.78 24.35
N ILE A 242 -2.46 4.96 24.42
CA ILE A 242 -3.43 4.20 23.61
C ILE A 242 -3.25 4.53 22.13
N PHE A 243 -3.01 5.80 21.81
CA PHE A 243 -2.74 6.21 20.43
C PHE A 243 -1.46 5.55 19.87
N SER A 244 -0.40 5.46 20.67
CA SER A 244 0.82 4.74 20.28
C SER A 244 0.58 3.25 20.03
N VAL A 245 -0.24 2.60 20.86
CA VAL A 245 -0.66 1.21 20.63
C VAL A 245 -1.40 1.07 19.30
N PHE A 246 -2.35 1.99 19.02
CA PHE A 246 -3.03 2.03 17.73
C PHE A 246 -2.05 2.15 16.56
N LEU A 247 -1.11 3.10 16.62
CA LEU A 247 -0.12 3.34 15.57
C LEU A 247 0.70 2.09 15.25
N ILE A 248 1.14 1.38 16.31
CA ILE A 248 1.98 0.18 16.15
C ILE A 248 1.16 -0.96 15.53
N PHE A 249 0.04 -1.35 16.12
CA PHE A 249 -0.75 -2.50 15.65
C PHE A 249 -1.35 -2.25 14.27
N ASN A 250 -1.91 -1.06 14.05
CA ASN A 250 -2.47 -0.69 12.76
C ASN A 250 -1.40 -0.57 11.68
N GLY A 251 -0.27 0.09 11.99
CA GLY A 251 0.85 0.22 11.06
C GLY A 251 1.42 -1.14 10.65
N ILE A 252 1.66 -2.05 11.61
CA ILE A 252 2.12 -3.42 11.33
C ILE A 252 1.11 -4.15 10.43
N GLY A 253 -0.18 -4.08 10.75
CA GLY A 253 -1.24 -4.70 9.94
C GLY A 253 -1.26 -4.14 8.52
N CYS A 254 -1.40 -2.82 8.36
CA CYS A 254 -1.45 -2.18 7.04
C CYS A 254 -0.20 -2.43 6.20
N GLY A 255 0.97 -2.50 6.85
CA GLY A 255 2.21 -2.86 6.17
C GLY A 255 2.22 -4.30 5.68
N ALA A 256 1.91 -5.26 6.54
CA ALA A 256 1.94 -6.69 6.24
C ALA A 256 1.06 -7.06 5.03
N PHE A 257 -0.08 -6.40 4.84
CA PHE A 257 -1.01 -6.67 3.75
C PHE A 257 -0.31 -6.73 2.38
N PHE A 258 0.52 -5.74 2.06
CA PHE A 258 1.18 -5.65 0.75
C PHE A 258 2.19 -6.78 0.50
N SER A 259 2.89 -7.23 1.53
CA SER A 259 3.87 -8.31 1.42
C SER A 259 3.22 -9.70 1.40
N LEU A 260 2.01 -9.83 1.93
CA LEU A 260 1.30 -11.11 2.09
C LEU A 260 0.48 -11.53 0.86
N VAL A 261 -0.03 -10.57 0.09
CA VAL A 261 -0.91 -10.89 -1.05
C VAL A 261 -0.20 -11.68 -2.16
N PRO A 262 1.01 -11.36 -2.63
CA PRO A 262 1.67 -12.15 -3.66
C PRO A 262 1.93 -13.61 -3.26
N PRO A 263 2.49 -13.93 -2.08
CA PRO A 263 2.63 -15.31 -1.65
C PRO A 263 1.29 -16.01 -1.41
N MET A 264 0.24 -15.31 -0.96
CA MET A 264 -1.11 -15.85 -0.83
C MET A 264 -1.68 -16.29 -2.17
N ILE A 265 -1.51 -15.50 -3.23
CA ILE A 265 -1.89 -15.90 -4.59
C ILE A 265 -1.12 -17.16 -5.00
N GLY A 266 0.18 -17.19 -4.73
CA GLY A 266 1.02 -18.37 -5.02
C GLY A 266 0.56 -19.63 -4.31
N ALA A 267 0.10 -19.52 -3.05
CA ALA A 267 -0.42 -20.64 -2.27
C ALA A 267 -1.81 -21.09 -2.72
N THR A 268 -2.66 -20.16 -3.18
CA THR A 268 -4.07 -20.46 -3.52
C THR A 268 -4.30 -20.82 -4.98
N MET A 269 -3.56 -20.17 -5.90
CA MET A 269 -3.77 -20.24 -7.35
C MET A 269 -2.59 -20.84 -8.12
N GLY A 270 -1.52 -21.22 -7.40
CA GLY A 270 -0.26 -21.70 -7.95
C GLY A 270 0.78 -20.60 -8.16
N ALA A 271 1.99 -20.93 -7.77
CA ALA A 271 3.10 -20.00 -7.78
C ALA A 271 3.49 -19.48 -9.18
N GLU A 272 3.28 -20.30 -10.20
CA GLU A 272 3.51 -19.98 -11.62
C GLU A 272 2.49 -18.98 -12.18
N ASN A 273 1.31 -18.91 -11.58
CA ASN A 273 0.22 -18.05 -12.03
C ASN A 273 0.28 -16.66 -11.40
N THR A 274 1.04 -16.49 -10.32
CA THR A 274 1.12 -15.25 -9.52
C THR A 274 1.37 -14.01 -10.38
N LEU A 275 2.33 -14.07 -11.29
CA LEU A 275 2.71 -12.93 -12.14
C LEU A 275 1.64 -12.54 -13.18
N GLY A 276 0.79 -13.49 -13.59
CA GLY A 276 -0.33 -13.22 -14.51
C GLY A 276 -1.58 -12.71 -13.79
N ILE A 277 -1.72 -13.01 -12.49
CA ILE A 277 -2.85 -12.63 -11.65
C ILE A 277 -2.64 -11.27 -10.97
N LEU A 278 -1.44 -10.99 -10.46
CA LEU A 278 -1.12 -9.77 -9.70
C LEU A 278 -1.54 -8.48 -10.41
N PRO A 279 -1.28 -8.28 -11.73
CA PRO A 279 -1.69 -7.04 -12.39
C PRO A 279 -3.20 -6.84 -12.37
N ILE A 280 -3.96 -7.92 -12.54
CA ILE A 280 -5.43 -7.88 -12.51
C ILE A 280 -5.90 -7.50 -11.10
N LEU A 281 -5.38 -8.20 -10.09
CA LEU A 281 -5.76 -7.99 -8.70
C LEU A 281 -5.44 -6.56 -8.24
N TRP A 282 -4.25 -6.07 -8.52
CA TRP A 282 -3.87 -4.70 -8.15
C TRP A 282 -4.69 -3.63 -8.86
N THR A 283 -5.13 -3.89 -10.09
CA THR A 283 -6.04 -2.98 -10.79
C THR A 283 -7.41 -2.90 -10.09
N THR A 284 -7.93 -4.02 -9.57
CA THR A 284 -9.21 -4.02 -8.83
C THR A 284 -9.13 -3.29 -7.49
N TRP A 285 -7.95 -3.19 -6.86
CA TRP A 285 -7.73 -2.42 -5.64
C TRP A 285 -7.94 -0.91 -5.81
N PHE A 286 -8.01 -0.44 -7.07
CA PHE A 286 -8.33 0.96 -7.36
C PHE A 286 -9.58 1.43 -6.62
N CYS A 287 -10.64 0.61 -6.57
CA CYS A 287 -11.87 0.97 -5.88
C CYS A 287 -11.62 1.25 -4.38
N GLY A 288 -10.88 0.38 -3.69
CA GLY A 288 -10.55 0.55 -2.28
C GLY A 288 -9.70 1.80 -2.02
N PHE A 289 -8.65 1.99 -2.79
CA PHE A 289 -7.74 3.13 -2.62
C PHE A 289 -8.35 4.47 -3.04
N PHE A 290 -9.20 4.49 -4.05
CA PHE A 290 -9.82 5.72 -4.55
C PHE A 290 -10.99 6.15 -3.68
N PHE A 291 -11.85 5.22 -3.25
CA PHE A 291 -13.07 5.55 -2.52
C PHE A 291 -12.92 5.44 -1.00
N GLY A 292 -11.98 4.64 -0.48
CA GLY A 292 -11.87 4.36 0.95
C GLY A 292 -11.71 5.61 1.81
N THR A 293 -10.71 6.43 1.52
CA THR A 293 -10.45 7.67 2.27
C THR A 293 -11.52 8.75 2.05
N PRO A 294 -12.01 9.04 0.81
CA PRO A 294 -13.12 9.97 0.61
C PRO A 294 -14.40 9.59 1.33
N ILE A 295 -14.78 8.31 1.34
CA ILE A 295 -15.95 7.84 2.10
C ILE A 295 -15.74 8.06 3.59
N ALA A 296 -14.59 7.70 4.13
CA ALA A 296 -14.26 7.94 5.54
C ALA A 296 -14.29 9.43 5.89
N SER A 297 -13.80 10.30 4.99
CA SER A 297 -13.83 11.75 5.15
C SER A 297 -15.27 12.29 5.10
N GLY A 298 -16.13 11.76 4.23
CA GLY A 298 -17.55 12.08 4.19
C GLY A 298 -18.27 11.69 5.49
N ILE A 299 -18.01 10.48 5.98
CA ILE A 299 -18.56 10.00 7.27
C ILE A 299 -18.09 10.90 8.43
N TYR A 300 -16.80 11.28 8.45
CA TYR A 300 -16.25 12.19 9.44
C TYR A 300 -16.94 13.56 9.40
N SER A 301 -17.18 14.13 8.21
CA SER A 301 -17.82 15.43 8.06
C SER A 301 -19.31 15.43 8.49
N LEU A 302 -20.00 14.28 8.36
CA LEU A 302 -21.38 14.12 8.80
C LEU A 302 -21.52 13.98 10.33
N ALA A 303 -20.44 13.64 11.03
CA ALA A 303 -20.45 13.52 12.49
C ALA A 303 -20.60 14.87 13.23
N GLY A 304 -20.57 15.98 12.51
CA GLY A 304 -20.83 17.34 13.01
C GLY A 304 -19.55 18.14 13.25
N ASP A 305 -19.72 19.46 13.27
CA ASP A 305 -18.63 20.44 13.47
C ASP A 305 -18.32 20.61 14.99
N THR A 306 -17.98 19.50 15.64
CA THR A 306 -17.64 19.48 17.06
C THR A 306 -16.11 19.55 17.23
N ARG A 307 -15.48 20.57 16.62
CA ARG A 307 -14.02 20.74 16.52
C ARG A 307 -13.23 20.68 17.81
N ASP A 308 -13.91 20.62 18.95
CA ASP A 308 -13.31 20.60 20.31
C ASP A 308 -13.52 19.27 21.07
N GLN A 309 -14.07 18.22 20.45
CA GLN A 309 -14.45 16.99 21.18
C GLN A 309 -13.44 15.83 21.04
N GLY A 310 -12.22 16.08 20.57
CA GLY A 310 -11.12 15.10 20.62
C GLY A 310 -11.39 13.81 19.82
N VAL A 311 -11.40 12.66 20.48
CA VAL A 311 -11.51 11.34 19.85
C VAL A 311 -12.88 11.06 19.24
N GLU A 312 -13.95 11.66 19.75
CA GLU A 312 -15.33 11.30 19.41
C GLU A 312 -15.68 11.55 17.96
N GLU A 313 -15.17 12.62 17.38
CA GLU A 313 -15.38 12.96 15.97
C GLU A 313 -14.82 11.89 15.00
N PHE A 314 -13.77 11.21 15.40
CA PHE A 314 -13.07 10.23 14.57
C PHE A 314 -13.66 8.82 14.69
N ARG A 315 -14.49 8.55 15.72
CA ARG A 315 -15.10 7.23 15.93
C ARG A 315 -15.83 6.68 14.71
N PRO A 316 -16.69 7.44 13.99
CA PRO A 316 -17.39 6.89 12.83
C PRO A 316 -16.44 6.48 11.69
N ALA A 317 -15.40 7.27 11.43
CA ALA A 317 -14.37 6.94 10.44
C ALA A 317 -13.54 5.71 10.86
N ALA A 318 -13.23 5.59 12.16
CA ALA A 318 -12.54 4.45 12.74
C ALA A 318 -13.38 3.17 12.64
N TYR A 319 -14.67 3.24 12.96
CA TYR A 319 -15.61 2.12 12.82
C TYR A 319 -15.78 1.69 11.36
N TYR A 320 -15.87 2.63 10.42
CA TYR A 320 -15.89 2.32 9.00
C TYR A 320 -14.61 1.59 8.57
N ALA A 321 -13.43 2.08 8.95
CA ALA A 321 -12.17 1.45 8.60
C ALA A 321 -12.07 0.03 9.15
N GLY A 322 -12.44 -0.17 10.41
CA GLY A 322 -12.42 -1.47 11.04
C GLY A 322 -13.45 -2.45 10.46
N ALA A 323 -14.67 -1.98 10.20
CA ALA A 323 -15.72 -2.80 9.58
C ALA A 323 -15.30 -3.30 8.19
N MET A 324 -14.75 -2.43 7.34
CA MET A 324 -14.28 -2.82 6.01
C MET A 324 -13.14 -3.85 6.08
N SER A 325 -12.24 -3.74 7.07
CA SER A 325 -11.21 -4.75 7.29
C SER A 325 -11.79 -6.11 7.69
N LEU A 326 -12.78 -6.13 8.59
CA LEU A 326 -13.43 -7.37 9.01
C LEU A 326 -14.27 -8.00 7.89
N VAL A 327 -14.91 -7.21 7.04
CA VAL A 327 -15.59 -7.73 5.84
C VAL A 327 -14.57 -8.37 4.89
N GLY A 328 -13.43 -7.72 4.64
CA GLY A 328 -12.35 -8.32 3.86
C GLY A 328 -11.81 -9.61 4.50
N LEU A 329 -11.63 -9.62 5.81
CA LEU A 329 -11.24 -10.80 6.59
C LEU A 329 -12.22 -11.96 6.40
N PHE A 330 -13.54 -11.71 6.41
CA PHE A 330 -14.55 -12.74 6.19
C PHE A 330 -14.33 -13.48 4.87
N PHE A 331 -14.07 -12.77 3.76
CA PHE A 331 -13.76 -13.40 2.47
C PHE A 331 -12.48 -14.24 2.51
N ILE A 332 -11.43 -13.73 3.15
CA ILE A 332 -10.14 -14.44 3.26
C ILE A 332 -10.28 -15.68 4.14
N LEU A 333 -11.04 -15.60 5.25
CA LEU A 333 -11.35 -16.74 6.10
C LEU A 333 -12.15 -17.80 5.34
N TYR A 334 -13.15 -17.39 4.55
CA TYR A 334 -13.92 -18.34 3.73
C TYR A 334 -13.00 -19.10 2.76
N ILE A 335 -12.10 -18.39 2.05
CA ILE A 335 -11.12 -19.02 1.17
C ILE A 335 -10.23 -19.98 1.95
N ARG A 336 -9.78 -19.60 3.13
CA ARG A 336 -8.93 -20.42 3.99
C ARG A 336 -9.64 -21.71 4.40
N PHE A 337 -10.92 -21.64 4.81
CA PHE A 337 -11.69 -22.81 5.23
C PHE A 337 -12.10 -23.73 4.06
N THR A 338 -12.16 -23.22 2.83
CA THR A 338 -12.32 -24.06 1.63
C THR A 338 -11.08 -24.90 1.33
N GLN A 339 -9.90 -24.47 1.78
CA GLN A 339 -8.65 -25.23 1.60
C GLN A 339 -8.46 -26.31 2.68
N THR A 340 -8.70 -25.95 3.94
CA THR A 340 -8.65 -26.91 5.05
C THR A 340 -9.49 -26.41 6.23
N LYS A 341 -10.17 -27.36 6.88
CA LYS A 341 -10.97 -27.09 8.10
C LYS A 341 -10.11 -26.99 9.36
N ARG A 342 -8.83 -27.41 9.31
CA ARG A 342 -7.92 -27.39 10.47
C ARG A 342 -7.34 -26.00 10.67
N LEU A 343 -7.51 -25.40 11.86
CA LEU A 343 -7.09 -24.03 12.16
C LEU A 343 -5.57 -23.84 12.20
N LEU A 344 -4.82 -24.83 12.67
CA LEU A 344 -3.36 -24.72 12.92
C LEU A 344 -2.48 -25.31 11.80
N VAL A 345 -3.03 -25.52 10.61
CA VAL A 345 -2.23 -25.98 9.47
C VAL A 345 -1.67 -24.77 8.73
N ARG A 346 -0.38 -24.80 8.44
CA ARG A 346 0.32 -23.81 7.64
C ARG A 346 -0.20 -23.84 6.19
N ILE A 347 -0.83 -22.76 5.77
CA ILE A 347 -1.39 -22.60 4.42
C ILE A 347 -1.01 -21.22 3.88
#